data_561eafdeef114256257aa32c0e846a9f
#
_entry.id   561eafdeef114256257aa32c0e846a9f
#
_cell.length_a   1.000
_cell.length_b   1.000
_cell.length_c   1.000
_cell.angle_alpha   90.00
_cell.angle_beta   90.00
_cell.angle_gamma   90.00
#
_symmetry.space_group_name_H-M   'P 1'
#
loop_
_entity.id
_entity.type
_entity.pdbx_description
1 polymer ?
#
loop_
_entity_poly.entity_id
_entity_poly.type
_entity_poly.pdbx_seq_one_letter_code
_entity_poly.pdbx_strand_id
1 'polypeptide(L)'
;GEAVLTQTGLEGGAIYAQPFSEGSAAAAGKAPFGTLAAKVEGGWLINGKKIFASLSGAADYYGTLCTEDKPERSMRDTLYIAVPAKSQGLTVTGEWDPLGMRGTVSRTLVLKDVFVPDQEQLMPRGLYFRAAMSWPHMFLTLAPTYMGIARAAYDFTVQYLRGEVEGQPPVKRRMYPTKQIATAEMYIKLQQTRALFERTIAEARVNPSKAERLNCYAAQYTIMENANEIARLAIRTCGGQSMLKSLPLERLYRDSRCGALMLPWTAELCLDRLGRETLYEAGETDD
;
A
#
# COMPACT_ATOMS: atom_id res chain seq x y z
N GLY A 1 -0.08 14.38 -19.09
CA GLY A 1 -0.19 13.37 -18.02
C GLY A 1 -1.10 12.21 -18.43
N GLU A 2 -2.36 12.48 -18.74
CA GLU A 2 -3.33 11.44 -19.15
C GLU A 2 -2.90 10.76 -20.45
N ALA A 3 -2.49 11.52 -21.46
CA ALA A 3 -2.00 10.98 -22.73
C ALA A 3 -0.77 10.08 -22.55
N VAL A 4 0.15 10.44 -21.66
CA VAL A 4 1.33 9.62 -21.35
C VAL A 4 0.92 8.30 -20.69
N LEU A 5 0.04 8.34 -19.69
CA LEU A 5 -0.45 7.12 -19.02
C LEU A 5 -1.18 6.19 -19.98
N THR A 6 -2.02 6.72 -20.87
CA THR A 6 -2.74 5.94 -21.86
C THR A 6 -1.77 5.31 -22.87
N GLN A 7 -0.93 6.12 -23.49
CA GLN A 7 -0.03 5.66 -24.56
C GLN A 7 1.05 4.70 -24.05
N THR A 8 1.67 4.97 -22.91
CA THR A 8 2.77 4.14 -22.41
C THR A 8 2.29 2.99 -21.51
N GLY A 9 1.26 3.20 -20.70
CA GLY A 9 0.73 2.19 -19.77
C GLY A 9 -0.23 1.22 -20.43
N LEU A 10 -1.35 1.71 -20.99
CA LEU A 10 -2.41 0.86 -21.50
C LEU A 10 -2.07 0.28 -22.88
N GLU A 11 -1.46 1.04 -23.75
CA GLU A 11 -1.13 0.63 -25.12
C GLU A 11 0.28 0.05 -25.24
N GLY A 12 1.26 0.64 -24.55
CA GLY A 12 2.67 0.25 -24.58
C GLY A 12 3.07 -0.80 -23.56
N GLY A 13 2.20 -1.16 -22.61
CA GLY A 13 2.48 -2.14 -21.56
C GLY A 13 3.54 -1.70 -20.54
N ALA A 14 3.80 -0.39 -20.41
CA ALA A 14 4.80 0.13 -19.48
C ALA A 14 4.40 -0.08 -18.01
N ILE A 15 5.37 -0.42 -17.19
CA ILE A 15 5.21 -0.64 -15.75
C ILE A 15 5.46 0.65 -15.00
N TYR A 16 4.44 1.11 -14.26
CA TYR A 16 4.53 2.27 -13.38
C TYR A 16 4.67 1.85 -11.92
N ALA A 17 5.67 2.40 -11.23
CA ALA A 17 5.81 2.28 -9.79
C ALA A 17 5.52 3.62 -9.10
N GLN A 18 5.08 3.56 -7.84
CA GLN A 18 4.69 4.75 -7.06
C GLN A 18 5.49 4.88 -5.76
N PRO A 19 6.71 5.43 -5.77
CA PRO A 19 7.48 5.67 -4.57
C PRO A 19 6.98 6.92 -3.83
N PHE A 20 6.23 6.74 -2.73
CA PHE A 20 5.73 7.85 -1.90
C PHE A 20 6.71 8.29 -0.82
N SER A 21 7.34 7.33 -0.14
CA SER A 21 8.03 7.56 1.13
C SER A 21 9.40 8.21 0.98
N GLU A 22 9.74 9.09 1.93
CA GLU A 22 11.03 9.79 2.00
C GLU A 22 11.69 9.66 3.39
N GLY A 23 11.07 8.92 4.32
CA GLY A 23 11.47 8.87 5.72
C GLY A 23 11.05 10.10 6.52
N SER A 24 10.11 10.91 5.98
CA SER A 24 9.53 12.09 6.61
C SER A 24 8.01 11.94 6.76
N ALA A 25 7.38 12.94 7.39
CA ALA A 25 5.92 13.00 7.55
C ALA A 25 5.15 13.33 6.25
N ALA A 26 5.84 13.54 5.14
CA ALA A 26 5.23 13.96 3.87
C ALA A 26 4.23 12.94 3.31
N ALA A 27 4.58 11.65 3.32
CA ALA A 27 3.70 10.60 2.85
C ALA A 27 2.43 10.44 3.71
N ALA A 28 2.46 10.89 4.98
CA ALA A 28 1.30 10.96 5.86
C ALA A 28 0.48 12.26 5.69
N GLY A 29 0.86 13.13 4.74
CA GLY A 29 0.18 14.41 4.48
C GLY A 29 0.37 15.46 5.57
N LYS A 30 1.45 15.36 6.38
CA LYS A 30 1.74 16.27 7.49
C LYS A 30 2.87 17.28 7.20
N ALA A 31 3.54 17.16 6.06
CA ALA A 31 4.60 18.06 5.61
C ALA A 31 4.72 18.04 4.07
N PRO A 32 5.30 19.08 3.44
CA PRO A 32 5.69 19.00 2.04
C PRO A 32 6.72 17.90 1.79
N PHE A 33 6.78 17.38 0.57
CA PHE A 33 7.83 16.41 0.19
C PHE A 33 9.20 17.09 0.16
N GLY A 34 10.22 16.38 0.65
CA GLY A 34 11.62 16.82 0.60
C GLY A 34 12.26 16.65 -0.78
N THR A 35 11.69 15.78 -1.64
CA THR A 35 12.04 15.74 -3.07
C THR A 35 11.50 17.01 -3.72
N LEU A 36 12.37 17.78 -4.37
CA LEU A 36 12.07 19.07 -4.95
C LEU A 36 12.09 19.01 -6.48
N ALA A 37 11.22 19.77 -7.12
CA ALA A 37 11.19 19.93 -8.56
C ALA A 37 11.27 21.42 -8.88
N ALA A 38 12.41 21.86 -9.40
CA ALA A 38 12.59 23.23 -9.90
C ALA A 38 12.05 23.33 -11.32
N LYS A 39 11.23 24.36 -11.58
CA LYS A 39 10.75 24.65 -12.93
C LYS A 39 11.90 25.20 -13.77
N VAL A 40 12.14 24.57 -14.92
CA VAL A 40 13.13 24.99 -15.92
C VAL A 40 12.48 25.06 -17.30
N GLU A 41 13.21 25.52 -18.30
CA GLU A 41 12.70 25.57 -19.68
C GLU A 41 12.34 24.14 -20.16
N GLY A 42 11.10 23.98 -20.61
CA GLY A 42 10.58 22.74 -21.16
C GLY A 42 10.27 21.62 -20.14
N GLY A 43 10.49 21.84 -18.84
CA GLY A 43 10.24 20.77 -17.87
C GLY A 43 10.59 21.08 -16.42
N TRP A 44 10.97 20.04 -15.71
CA TRP A 44 11.30 20.06 -14.29
C TRP A 44 12.68 19.44 -14.05
N LEU A 45 13.45 20.03 -13.16
CA LEU A 45 14.70 19.47 -12.64
C LEU A 45 14.45 18.94 -11.24
N ILE A 46 14.54 17.61 -11.06
CA ILE A 46 14.13 16.93 -9.83
C ILE A 46 15.33 16.51 -9.02
N ASN A 47 15.33 16.86 -7.73
CA ASN A 47 16.34 16.50 -6.75
C ASN A 47 15.69 15.92 -5.49
N GLY A 48 16.19 14.79 -5.01
CA GLY A 48 15.70 14.19 -3.79
C GLY A 48 15.99 12.71 -3.65
N LYS A 49 15.25 12.10 -2.70
CA LYS A 49 15.41 10.67 -2.37
C LYS A 49 14.07 10.06 -2.02
N LYS A 50 13.76 8.92 -2.64
CA LYS A 50 12.59 8.09 -2.30
C LYS A 50 13.05 6.77 -1.71
N ILE A 51 12.40 6.33 -0.63
CA ILE A 51 12.59 5.02 -0.03
C ILE A 51 11.38 4.14 -0.31
N PHE A 52 11.52 2.83 -0.15
CA PHE A 52 10.46 1.85 -0.45
C PHE A 52 9.93 1.97 -1.89
N ALA A 53 10.82 2.24 -2.85
CA ALA A 53 10.48 2.30 -4.25
C ALA A 53 10.29 0.89 -4.82
N SER A 54 9.09 0.35 -4.69
CA SER A 54 8.74 -0.97 -5.21
C SER A 54 8.99 -1.06 -6.71
N LEU A 55 9.25 -2.29 -7.21
CA LEU A 55 9.60 -2.58 -8.59
C LEU A 55 10.91 -1.90 -9.05
N SER A 56 11.84 -1.64 -8.13
CA SER A 56 13.17 -1.12 -8.46
C SER A 56 13.90 -2.06 -9.42
N GLY A 57 14.22 -1.56 -10.62
CA GLY A 57 14.86 -2.32 -11.69
C GLY A 57 13.88 -3.02 -12.66
N ALA A 58 12.58 -3.02 -12.38
CA ALA A 58 11.56 -3.58 -13.27
C ALA A 58 10.59 -2.52 -13.80
N ALA A 59 10.42 -1.39 -13.09
CA ALA A 59 9.56 -0.29 -13.52
C ALA A 59 10.17 0.45 -14.71
N ASP A 60 9.31 0.88 -15.63
CA ASP A 60 9.66 1.79 -16.73
C ASP A 60 9.54 3.25 -16.30
N TYR A 61 8.61 3.53 -15.37
CA TYR A 61 8.35 4.86 -14.82
C TYR A 61 8.18 4.82 -13.31
N TYR A 62 8.68 5.86 -12.65
CA TYR A 62 8.43 6.13 -11.23
C TYR A 62 7.51 7.35 -11.09
N GLY A 63 6.24 7.14 -10.77
CA GLY A 63 5.30 8.20 -10.42
C GLY A 63 5.74 8.86 -9.11
N THR A 64 6.48 9.95 -9.22
CA THR A 64 7.19 10.59 -8.11
C THR A 64 6.42 11.80 -7.60
N LEU A 65 6.10 11.78 -6.31
CA LEU A 65 5.58 12.94 -5.60
C LEU A 65 6.73 13.83 -5.16
N CYS A 66 6.68 15.10 -5.51
CA CYS A 66 7.66 16.11 -5.14
C CYS A 66 6.98 17.43 -4.82
N THR A 67 7.70 18.36 -4.23
CA THR A 67 7.24 19.73 -4.00
C THR A 67 7.91 20.67 -4.98
N GLU A 68 7.15 21.58 -5.56
CA GLU A 68 7.72 22.66 -6.41
C GLU A 68 8.76 23.45 -5.60
N ASP A 69 9.96 23.60 -6.17
CA ASP A 69 11.06 24.33 -5.52
C ASP A 69 10.86 25.83 -5.66
N LYS A 70 10.44 26.46 -4.56
CA LYS A 70 10.22 27.90 -4.44
C LYS A 70 10.46 28.35 -2.99
N PRO A 71 10.62 29.66 -2.72
CA PRO A 71 10.94 30.18 -1.37
C PRO A 71 9.95 29.73 -0.29
N GLU A 72 8.65 29.83 -0.55
CA GLU A 72 7.59 29.39 0.35
C GLU A 72 6.92 28.14 -0.19
N ARG A 73 7.11 27.01 0.53
CA ARG A 73 6.61 25.70 0.14
C ARG A 73 5.52 25.22 1.07
N SER A 74 4.49 24.64 0.49
CA SER A 74 3.38 24.03 1.23
C SER A 74 3.00 22.69 0.60
N MET A 75 2.16 21.92 1.27
CA MET A 75 1.60 20.69 0.72
C MET A 75 0.75 20.93 -0.56
N ARG A 76 0.26 22.16 -0.76
CA ARG A 76 -0.47 22.57 -1.98
C ARG A 76 0.42 22.69 -3.22
N ASP A 77 1.74 22.67 -3.02
CA ASP A 77 2.73 22.75 -4.08
C ASP A 77 3.22 21.36 -4.52
N THR A 78 2.50 20.32 -4.09
CA THR A 78 2.77 18.95 -4.49
C THR A 78 2.54 18.75 -5.98
N LEU A 79 3.55 18.21 -6.64
CA LEU A 79 3.55 17.77 -8.03
C LEU A 79 3.56 16.23 -8.06
N TYR A 80 2.96 15.67 -9.09
CA TYR A 80 3.02 14.25 -9.39
C TYR A 80 3.56 14.07 -10.80
N ILE A 81 4.78 13.55 -10.91
CA ILE A 81 5.55 13.51 -12.17
C ILE A 81 5.98 12.08 -12.46
N ALA A 82 5.79 11.61 -13.69
CA ALA A 82 6.29 10.34 -14.17
C ALA A 82 7.77 10.48 -14.55
N VAL A 83 8.66 9.96 -13.73
CA VAL A 83 10.11 9.96 -13.98
C VAL A 83 10.48 8.68 -14.72
N PRO A 84 10.94 8.74 -15.98
CA PRO A 84 11.41 7.54 -16.68
C PRO A 84 12.55 6.86 -15.90
N ALA A 85 12.50 5.55 -15.74
CA ALA A 85 13.45 4.80 -14.91
C ALA A 85 14.91 4.88 -15.43
N LYS A 86 15.08 5.20 -16.72
CA LYS A 86 16.40 5.36 -17.38
C LYS A 86 16.86 6.81 -17.45
N SER A 87 16.20 7.75 -16.77
CA SER A 87 16.61 9.16 -16.77
C SER A 87 18.02 9.33 -16.22
N GLN A 88 18.80 10.20 -16.88
CA GLN A 88 20.10 10.59 -16.35
C GLN A 88 19.93 11.25 -14.98
N GLY A 89 20.79 10.90 -14.03
CA GLY A 89 20.74 11.41 -12.65
C GLY A 89 19.84 10.60 -11.71
N LEU A 90 19.04 9.63 -12.22
CA LEU A 90 18.30 8.69 -11.39
C LEU A 90 19.16 7.47 -11.11
N THR A 91 19.32 7.11 -9.84
CA THR A 91 20.04 5.91 -9.42
C THR A 91 19.22 5.11 -8.41
N VAL A 92 19.28 3.78 -8.54
CA VAL A 92 18.71 2.84 -7.57
C VAL A 92 19.82 2.38 -6.64
N THR A 93 19.62 2.56 -5.32
CA THR A 93 20.67 2.24 -4.32
C THR A 93 20.10 1.41 -3.17
N GLY A 94 21.02 0.85 -2.35
CA GLY A 94 20.68 0.04 -1.20
C GLY A 94 20.22 -1.37 -1.58
N GLU A 95 19.99 -2.19 -0.56
CA GLU A 95 19.47 -3.55 -0.68
C GLU A 95 18.02 -3.62 -0.20
N TRP A 96 17.36 -4.73 -0.50
CA TRP A 96 16.00 -4.99 -0.04
C TRP A 96 15.95 -6.34 0.69
N ASP A 97 16.06 -6.30 2.02
CA ASP A 97 15.97 -7.48 2.88
C ASP A 97 14.99 -7.25 4.05
N PRO A 98 13.69 -7.06 3.76
CA PRO A 98 12.65 -6.83 4.76
C PRO A 98 12.15 -8.13 5.39
N LEU A 99 11.32 -7.98 6.43
CA LEU A 99 10.57 -9.08 7.04
C LEU A 99 9.71 -9.83 6.00
N GLY A 100 8.88 -9.11 5.29
CA GLY A 100 7.94 -9.62 4.28
C GLY A 100 7.90 -8.73 3.04
N MET A 101 7.06 -9.08 2.06
CA MET A 101 6.97 -8.38 0.77
C MET A 101 8.32 -8.30 0.05
N ARG A 102 9.13 -9.36 0.18
CA ARG A 102 10.50 -9.40 -0.36
C ARG A 102 10.54 -9.31 -1.88
N GLY A 103 9.55 -9.88 -2.56
CA GLY A 103 9.42 -9.84 -4.01
C GLY A 103 9.11 -8.45 -4.59
N THR A 104 8.78 -7.44 -3.78
CA THR A 104 8.53 -6.09 -4.27
C THR A 104 9.79 -5.33 -4.65
N VAL A 105 10.97 -5.78 -4.18
CA VAL A 105 12.27 -5.14 -4.43
C VAL A 105 12.19 -3.62 -4.27
N SER A 106 11.81 -3.17 -3.05
CA SER A 106 11.49 -1.77 -2.77
C SER A 106 12.72 -0.99 -2.29
N ARG A 107 13.67 -0.78 -3.20
CA ARG A 107 14.95 -0.12 -2.92
C ARG A 107 14.80 1.40 -2.80
N THR A 108 15.90 2.10 -2.71
CA THR A 108 15.97 3.56 -2.62
C THR A 108 16.25 4.15 -4.00
N LEU A 109 15.46 5.17 -4.39
CA LEU A 109 15.77 6.02 -5.55
C LEU A 109 16.49 7.29 -5.07
N VAL A 110 17.55 7.65 -5.73
CA VAL A 110 18.23 8.94 -5.58
C VAL A 110 18.09 9.67 -6.90
N LEU A 111 17.54 10.88 -6.83
CA LEU A 111 17.35 11.79 -7.96
C LEU A 111 18.33 12.95 -7.79
N LYS A 112 19.24 13.12 -8.74
CA LYS A 112 20.20 14.22 -8.76
C LYS A 112 20.14 14.88 -10.14
N ASP A 113 19.61 16.09 -10.15
CA ASP A 113 19.43 16.89 -11.37
C ASP A 113 18.73 16.13 -12.51
N VAL A 114 17.67 15.39 -12.16
CA VAL A 114 16.90 14.59 -13.11
C VAL A 114 15.95 15.51 -13.87
N PHE A 115 16.23 15.72 -15.16
CA PHE A 115 15.34 16.47 -16.05
C PHE A 115 14.16 15.60 -16.49
N VAL A 116 12.93 16.16 -16.38
CA VAL A 116 11.70 15.52 -16.83
C VAL A 116 10.86 16.54 -17.59
N PRO A 117 10.44 16.26 -18.84
CA PRO A 117 9.63 17.17 -19.63
C PRO A 117 8.27 17.48 -18.98
N ASP A 118 7.68 18.64 -19.28
CA ASP A 118 6.39 19.08 -18.74
C ASP A 118 5.24 18.11 -19.00
N GLN A 119 5.25 17.44 -20.13
CA GLN A 119 4.22 16.46 -20.50
C GLN A 119 4.16 15.24 -19.55
N GLU A 120 5.23 14.97 -18.83
CA GLU A 120 5.31 13.88 -17.85
C GLU A 120 4.68 14.25 -16.49
N GLN A 121 4.21 15.48 -16.32
CA GLN A 121 3.43 15.86 -15.15
C GLN A 121 2.04 15.22 -15.23
N LEU A 122 1.79 14.23 -14.35
CA LEU A 122 0.59 13.39 -14.36
C LEU A 122 -0.66 14.11 -13.88
N MET A 123 -0.51 15.09 -12.98
CA MET A 123 -1.63 15.84 -12.39
C MET A 123 -1.30 17.31 -12.24
N PRO A 124 -2.31 18.22 -12.30
CA PRO A 124 -2.12 19.61 -11.90
C PRO A 124 -1.57 19.73 -10.48
N ARG A 125 -0.75 20.77 -10.24
CA ARG A 125 -0.17 21.08 -8.93
C ARG A 125 -1.24 21.07 -7.82
N GLY A 126 -0.96 20.40 -6.71
CA GLY A 126 -1.81 20.32 -5.53
C GLY A 126 -3.03 19.41 -5.67
N LEU A 127 -3.32 18.86 -6.85
CA LEU A 127 -4.49 17.98 -7.02
C LEU A 127 -4.31 16.67 -6.25
N TYR A 128 -3.13 16.06 -6.33
CA TYR A 128 -2.84 14.83 -5.56
C TYR A 128 -3.04 15.06 -4.05
N PHE A 129 -2.51 16.14 -3.51
CA PHE A 129 -2.65 16.46 -2.09
C PHE A 129 -4.13 16.60 -1.69
N ARG A 130 -4.93 17.36 -2.47
CA ARG A 130 -6.36 17.50 -2.21
C ARG A 130 -7.09 16.16 -2.24
N ALA A 131 -6.81 15.32 -3.23
CA ALA A 131 -7.39 13.99 -3.34
C ALA A 131 -7.00 13.10 -2.13
N ALA A 132 -5.72 13.10 -1.76
CA ALA A 132 -5.21 12.31 -0.63
C ALA A 132 -5.85 12.72 0.71
N MET A 133 -6.14 14.00 0.91
CA MET A 133 -6.75 14.51 2.15
C MET A 133 -8.27 14.27 2.22
N SER A 134 -8.97 14.30 1.09
CA SER A 134 -10.44 14.24 1.05
C SER A 134 -10.98 12.88 0.61
N TRP A 135 -10.16 12.03 0.01
CA TRP A 135 -10.61 10.76 -0.59
C TRP A 135 -9.73 9.56 -0.18
N PRO A 136 -9.88 9.04 1.03
CA PRO A 136 -9.09 7.90 1.51
C PRO A 136 -9.28 6.64 0.67
N HIS A 137 -10.36 6.52 -0.08
CA HIS A 137 -10.65 5.37 -0.94
C HIS A 137 -9.58 5.09 -1.99
N MET A 138 -8.82 6.11 -2.44
CA MET A 138 -7.73 5.92 -3.40
C MET A 138 -6.62 4.99 -2.87
N PHE A 139 -6.48 4.86 -1.56
CA PHE A 139 -5.47 4.00 -0.94
C PHE A 139 -5.98 2.60 -0.61
N LEU A 140 -7.29 2.37 -0.74
CA LEU A 140 -7.88 1.04 -0.58
C LEU A 140 -7.45 0.07 -1.69
N THR A 141 -6.77 0.55 -2.72
CA THR A 141 -6.17 -0.26 -3.79
C THR A 141 -5.18 -1.32 -3.30
N LEU A 142 -4.60 -1.16 -2.10
CA LEU A 142 -3.75 -2.18 -1.47
C LEU A 142 -4.56 -3.32 -0.82
N ALA A 143 -5.81 -3.08 -0.48
CA ALA A 143 -6.66 -4.03 0.25
C ALA A 143 -6.80 -5.40 -0.46
N PRO A 144 -7.04 -5.49 -1.78
CA PRO A 144 -7.15 -6.78 -2.47
C PRO A 144 -5.94 -7.69 -2.32
N THR A 145 -4.73 -7.12 -2.27
CA THR A 145 -3.48 -7.87 -2.06
C THR A 145 -3.50 -8.58 -0.71
N TYR A 146 -3.86 -7.87 0.36
CA TYR A 146 -3.89 -8.44 1.71
C TYR A 146 -5.08 -9.36 1.93
N MET A 147 -6.21 -9.09 1.29
CA MET A 147 -7.33 -10.04 1.22
C MET A 147 -6.92 -11.34 0.53
N GLY A 148 -6.13 -11.26 -0.53
CA GLY A 148 -5.55 -12.42 -1.23
C GLY A 148 -4.61 -13.24 -0.34
N ILE A 149 -3.75 -12.58 0.44
CA ILE A 149 -2.88 -13.24 1.43
C ILE A 149 -3.72 -13.97 2.49
N ALA A 150 -4.72 -13.30 3.06
CA ALA A 150 -5.63 -13.89 4.04
C ALA A 150 -6.35 -15.12 3.49
N ARG A 151 -6.87 -15.02 2.27
CA ARG A 151 -7.56 -16.10 1.58
C ARG A 151 -6.63 -17.28 1.31
N ALA A 152 -5.43 -17.03 0.80
CA ALA A 152 -4.44 -18.07 0.54
C ALA A 152 -4.03 -18.81 1.83
N ALA A 153 -3.85 -18.09 2.94
CA ALA A 153 -3.54 -18.69 4.23
C ALA A 153 -4.68 -19.59 4.74
N TYR A 154 -5.92 -19.14 4.60
CA TYR A 154 -7.10 -19.94 4.96
C TYR A 154 -7.24 -21.18 4.08
N ASP A 155 -7.19 -21.03 2.76
CA ASP A 155 -7.38 -22.14 1.82
C ASP A 155 -6.29 -23.20 1.99
N PHE A 156 -5.03 -22.80 2.17
CA PHE A 156 -3.95 -23.72 2.50
C PHE A 156 -4.21 -24.47 3.82
N THR A 157 -4.68 -23.76 4.84
CA THR A 157 -4.99 -24.39 6.14
C THR A 157 -6.08 -25.44 6.00
N VAL A 158 -7.13 -25.16 5.25
CA VAL A 158 -8.21 -26.12 4.98
C VAL A 158 -7.66 -27.37 4.26
N GLN A 159 -6.90 -27.19 3.19
CA GLN A 159 -6.26 -28.30 2.45
C GLN A 159 -5.34 -29.14 3.35
N TYR A 160 -4.52 -28.46 4.16
CA TYR A 160 -3.58 -29.13 5.09
C TYR A 160 -4.31 -29.98 6.12
N LEU A 161 -5.39 -29.45 6.72
CA LEU A 161 -6.20 -30.19 7.69
C LEU A 161 -6.97 -31.37 7.09
N ARG A 162 -7.30 -31.27 5.82
CA ARG A 162 -7.95 -32.35 5.05
C ARG A 162 -6.96 -33.39 4.54
N GLY A 163 -5.65 -33.11 4.60
CA GLY A 163 -4.59 -33.97 4.06
C GLY A 163 -4.54 -33.96 2.53
N GLU A 164 -4.81 -32.81 1.90
CA GLU A 164 -4.95 -32.63 0.45
C GLU A 164 -3.82 -31.77 -0.14
N VAL A 165 -2.81 -31.38 0.65
CA VAL A 165 -1.68 -30.59 0.14
C VAL A 165 -0.75 -31.48 -0.68
N GLU A 166 -0.54 -31.11 -1.94
CA GLU A 166 0.35 -31.84 -2.85
C GLU A 166 1.77 -31.92 -2.29
N GLY A 167 2.41 -33.08 -2.42
CA GLY A 167 3.76 -33.34 -1.94
C GLY A 167 3.87 -33.50 -0.41
N GLN A 168 2.74 -33.48 0.32
CA GLN A 168 2.71 -33.73 1.76
C GLN A 168 2.01 -35.06 2.08
N PRO A 169 2.36 -35.73 3.18
CA PRO A 169 1.64 -36.92 3.62
C PRO A 169 0.14 -36.64 3.80
N PRO A 170 -0.76 -37.54 3.35
CA PRO A 170 -2.22 -37.32 3.35
C PRO A 170 -2.83 -37.51 4.76
N VAL A 171 -2.26 -36.82 5.75
CA VAL A 171 -2.68 -36.95 7.16
C VAL A 171 -3.86 -36.02 7.44
N LYS A 172 -5.01 -36.62 7.71
CA LYS A 172 -6.24 -35.88 8.06
C LYS A 172 -6.18 -35.44 9.53
N ARG A 173 -6.29 -34.10 9.73
CA ARG A 173 -6.28 -33.44 11.06
C ARG A 173 -7.60 -32.72 11.35
N ARG A 174 -8.57 -32.80 10.46
CA ARG A 174 -9.84 -32.06 10.49
C ARG A 174 -10.78 -32.50 11.63
N MET A 175 -10.53 -33.64 12.29
CA MET A 175 -11.36 -34.16 13.37
C MET A 175 -11.12 -33.46 14.72
N TYR A 176 -10.03 -32.71 14.87
CA TYR A 176 -9.71 -32.08 16.16
C TYR A 176 -10.55 -30.80 16.38
N PRO A 177 -11.33 -30.72 17.49
CA PRO A 177 -12.21 -29.57 17.76
C PRO A 177 -11.49 -28.22 17.75
N THR A 178 -10.29 -28.15 18.32
CA THR A 178 -9.48 -26.92 18.34
C THR A 178 -9.13 -26.41 16.94
N LYS A 179 -8.93 -27.33 15.98
CA LYS A 179 -8.66 -26.97 14.58
C LYS A 179 -9.93 -26.54 13.85
N GLN A 180 -11.07 -27.14 14.17
CA GLN A 180 -12.38 -26.74 13.65
C GLN A 180 -12.73 -25.33 14.11
N ILE A 181 -12.55 -25.02 15.41
CA ILE A 181 -12.78 -23.68 15.98
C ILE A 181 -11.88 -22.64 15.29
N ALA A 182 -10.57 -22.90 15.21
CA ALA A 182 -9.66 -21.95 14.56
C ALA A 182 -9.99 -21.73 13.07
N THR A 183 -10.44 -22.76 12.36
CA THR A 183 -10.90 -22.63 10.97
C THR A 183 -12.15 -21.75 10.87
N ALA A 184 -13.10 -21.88 11.81
CA ALA A 184 -14.29 -21.04 11.89
C ALA A 184 -13.93 -19.57 12.20
N GLU A 185 -13.01 -19.33 13.13
CA GLU A 185 -12.50 -17.96 13.44
C GLU A 185 -11.88 -17.28 12.21
N MET A 186 -11.05 -18.01 11.46
CA MET A 186 -10.48 -17.49 10.20
C MET A 186 -11.55 -17.18 9.16
N TYR A 187 -12.54 -18.06 9.02
CA TYR A 187 -13.66 -17.85 8.09
C TYR A 187 -14.48 -16.60 8.43
N ILE A 188 -14.81 -16.41 9.71
CA ILE A 188 -15.52 -15.21 10.19
C ILE A 188 -14.74 -13.95 9.82
N LYS A 189 -13.43 -13.93 10.07
CA LYS A 189 -12.57 -12.79 9.71
C LYS A 189 -12.52 -12.52 8.21
N LEU A 190 -12.49 -13.56 7.39
CA LEU A 190 -12.58 -13.41 5.92
C LEU A 190 -13.91 -12.77 5.51
N GLN A 191 -15.04 -13.20 6.10
CA GLN A 191 -16.34 -12.63 5.78
C GLN A 191 -16.46 -11.16 6.24
N GLN A 192 -15.94 -10.82 7.43
CA GLN A 192 -15.86 -9.43 7.91
C GLN A 192 -15.06 -8.56 6.95
N THR A 193 -13.88 -9.02 6.56
CA THR A 193 -12.99 -8.32 5.62
C THR A 193 -13.67 -8.08 4.28
N ARG A 194 -14.29 -9.12 3.72
CA ARG A 194 -15.00 -9.04 2.44
C ARG A 194 -16.18 -8.08 2.49
N ALA A 195 -17.04 -8.21 3.49
CA ALA A 195 -18.23 -7.35 3.63
C ALA A 195 -17.87 -5.87 3.76
N LEU A 196 -16.82 -5.54 4.56
CA LEU A 196 -16.32 -4.17 4.69
C LEU A 196 -15.74 -3.64 3.39
N PHE A 197 -14.95 -4.45 2.69
CA PHE A 197 -14.36 -4.06 1.41
C PHE A 197 -15.43 -3.78 0.35
N GLU A 198 -16.36 -4.73 0.15
CA GLU A 198 -17.44 -4.61 -0.84
C GLU A 198 -18.32 -3.39 -0.55
N ARG A 199 -18.68 -3.15 0.71
CA ARG A 199 -19.41 -1.96 1.13
C ARG A 199 -18.64 -0.68 0.80
N THR A 200 -17.37 -0.61 1.18
CA THR A 200 -16.55 0.58 0.98
C THR A 200 -16.37 0.91 -0.51
N ILE A 201 -16.22 -0.10 -1.36
CA ILE A 201 -16.15 0.10 -2.81
C ILE A 201 -17.49 0.59 -3.36
N ALA A 202 -18.61 0.06 -2.89
CA ALA A 202 -19.95 0.51 -3.31
C ALA A 202 -20.24 1.97 -2.89
N GLU A 203 -19.69 2.41 -1.76
CA GLU A 203 -19.83 3.77 -1.23
C GLU A 203 -18.79 4.75 -1.86
N ALA A 204 -17.78 4.24 -2.59
CA ALA A 204 -16.67 5.06 -3.11
C ALA A 204 -17.16 6.10 -4.13
N ARG A 205 -16.91 7.38 -3.82
CA ARG A 205 -17.23 8.51 -4.70
C ARG A 205 -16.32 9.71 -4.43
N VAL A 206 -16.25 10.63 -5.37
CA VAL A 206 -15.58 11.91 -5.17
C VAL A 206 -16.35 12.72 -4.11
N ASN A 207 -15.64 13.33 -3.17
CA ASN A 207 -16.20 14.06 -2.01
C ASN A 207 -17.11 13.17 -1.12
N PRO A 208 -16.58 12.11 -0.53
CA PRO A 208 -17.32 11.24 0.37
C PRO A 208 -17.77 12.01 1.64
N SER A 209 -18.90 11.62 2.19
CA SER A 209 -19.37 12.10 3.49
C SER A 209 -18.40 11.70 4.63
N LYS A 210 -18.56 12.30 5.82
CA LYS A 210 -17.81 11.92 7.03
C LYS A 210 -17.97 10.42 7.30
N ALA A 211 -19.20 9.89 7.23
CA ALA A 211 -19.49 8.49 7.48
C ALA A 211 -18.77 7.55 6.47
N GLU A 212 -18.78 7.89 5.18
CA GLU A 212 -18.10 7.10 4.14
C GLU A 212 -16.58 7.12 4.31
N ARG A 213 -15.98 8.26 4.72
CA ARG A 213 -14.55 8.30 5.07
C ARG A 213 -14.22 7.42 6.27
N LEU A 214 -15.01 7.48 7.34
CA LEU A 214 -14.85 6.64 8.53
C LEU A 214 -14.97 5.16 8.17
N ASN A 215 -15.94 4.78 7.34
CA ASN A 215 -16.08 3.41 6.83
C ASN A 215 -14.81 2.96 6.09
N CYS A 216 -14.21 3.84 5.28
CA CYS A 216 -12.99 3.53 4.54
C CYS A 216 -11.80 3.29 5.48
N TYR A 217 -11.59 4.12 6.51
CA TYR A 217 -10.53 3.90 7.50
C TYR A 217 -10.76 2.60 8.29
N ALA A 218 -12.01 2.33 8.68
CA ALA A 218 -12.35 1.09 9.37
C ALA A 218 -12.10 -0.14 8.49
N ALA A 219 -12.45 -0.07 7.21
CA ALA A 219 -12.18 -1.14 6.24
C ALA A 219 -10.68 -1.37 6.06
N GLN A 220 -9.89 -0.30 5.84
CA GLN A 220 -8.44 -0.39 5.67
C GLN A 220 -7.79 -1.05 6.89
N TYR A 221 -8.10 -0.58 8.10
CA TYR A 221 -7.59 -1.17 9.34
C TYR A 221 -7.95 -2.65 9.46
N THR A 222 -9.25 -2.96 9.31
CA THR A 222 -9.76 -4.32 9.51
C THR A 222 -9.18 -5.30 8.49
N ILE A 223 -9.06 -4.91 7.23
CA ILE A 223 -8.50 -5.76 6.17
C ILE A 223 -7.04 -6.10 6.48
N MET A 224 -6.24 -5.10 6.83
CA MET A 224 -4.81 -5.28 7.07
C MET A 224 -4.54 -6.11 8.33
N GLU A 225 -5.23 -5.82 9.44
CA GLU A 225 -5.08 -6.58 10.69
C GLU A 225 -5.66 -7.99 10.60
N ASN A 226 -6.82 -8.18 9.96
CA ASN A 226 -7.38 -9.51 9.74
C ASN A 226 -6.50 -10.38 8.85
N ALA A 227 -5.81 -9.80 7.85
CA ALA A 227 -4.88 -10.57 7.03
C ALA A 227 -3.75 -11.16 7.87
N ASN A 228 -3.18 -10.37 8.78
CA ASN A 228 -2.14 -10.85 9.69
C ASN A 228 -2.69 -11.85 10.72
N GLU A 229 -3.85 -11.58 11.30
CA GLU A 229 -4.47 -12.47 12.28
C GLU A 229 -4.86 -13.83 11.68
N ILE A 230 -5.40 -13.86 10.46
CA ILE A 230 -5.71 -15.11 9.75
C ILE A 230 -4.42 -15.90 9.48
N ALA A 231 -3.35 -15.25 9.02
CA ALA A 231 -2.08 -15.91 8.80
C ALA A 231 -1.46 -16.45 10.11
N ARG A 232 -1.58 -15.70 11.22
CA ARG A 232 -1.16 -16.14 12.56
C ARG A 232 -1.94 -17.36 13.04
N LEU A 233 -3.26 -17.34 12.88
CA LEU A 233 -4.13 -18.47 13.20
C LEU A 233 -3.79 -19.70 12.35
N ALA A 234 -3.53 -19.50 11.05
CA ALA A 234 -3.15 -20.56 10.12
C ALA A 234 -1.86 -21.28 10.56
N ILE A 235 -0.79 -20.53 10.88
CA ILE A 235 0.47 -21.11 11.40
C ILE A 235 0.21 -21.91 12.69
N ARG A 236 -0.47 -21.32 13.68
CA ARG A 236 -0.81 -22.00 14.93
C ARG A 236 -1.60 -23.28 14.69
N THR A 237 -2.53 -23.25 13.74
CA THR A 237 -3.43 -24.36 13.45
C THR A 237 -2.72 -25.50 12.72
N CYS A 238 -1.86 -25.19 11.74
CA CYS A 238 -1.09 -26.19 11.00
C CYS A 238 0.09 -26.74 11.82
N GLY A 239 0.60 -25.98 12.79
CA GLY A 239 1.67 -26.40 13.70
C GLY A 239 3.07 -26.23 13.13
N GLY A 240 4.08 -26.86 13.73
CA GLY A 240 5.50 -26.61 13.49
C GLY A 240 5.97 -26.73 12.04
N GLN A 241 5.41 -27.64 11.26
CA GLN A 241 5.76 -27.76 9.83
C GLN A 241 5.44 -26.50 9.02
N SER A 242 4.45 -25.72 9.42
CA SER A 242 4.06 -24.50 8.73
C SER A 242 5.11 -23.37 8.77
N MET A 243 6.14 -23.50 9.62
CA MET A 243 7.29 -22.58 9.68
C MET A 243 8.36 -22.88 8.63
N LEU A 244 8.26 -24.02 7.94
CA LEU A 244 9.23 -24.40 6.92
C LEU A 244 9.02 -23.61 5.63
N LYS A 245 10.11 -23.12 5.02
CA LYS A 245 10.09 -22.39 3.74
C LYS A 245 9.59 -23.21 2.55
N SER A 246 9.50 -24.54 2.70
CA SER A 246 8.88 -25.44 1.72
C SER A 246 7.36 -25.35 1.68
N LEU A 247 6.74 -24.69 2.66
CA LEU A 247 5.30 -24.42 2.73
C LEU A 247 5.01 -22.92 2.68
N PRO A 248 3.84 -22.51 2.18
CA PRO A 248 3.58 -21.10 1.91
C PRO A 248 3.30 -20.25 3.15
N LEU A 249 2.88 -20.84 4.28
CA LEU A 249 2.36 -20.09 5.43
C LEU A 249 3.39 -19.18 6.09
N GLU A 250 4.67 -19.60 6.17
CA GLU A 250 5.70 -18.74 6.75
C GLU A 250 5.87 -17.45 5.97
N ARG A 251 5.82 -17.51 4.63
CA ARG A 251 5.87 -16.34 3.76
C ARG A 251 4.60 -15.51 3.87
N LEU A 252 3.43 -16.13 3.79
CA LEU A 252 2.14 -15.43 3.90
C LEU A 252 2.03 -14.69 5.25
N TYR A 253 2.54 -15.27 6.33
CA TYR A 253 2.57 -14.62 7.65
C TYR A 253 3.47 -13.38 7.67
N ARG A 254 4.69 -13.48 7.12
CA ARG A 254 5.60 -12.34 7.05
C ARG A 254 5.04 -11.22 6.14
N ASP A 255 4.51 -11.59 4.99
CA ASP A 255 3.95 -10.66 4.02
C ASP A 255 2.71 -9.94 4.59
N SER A 256 1.83 -10.67 5.29
CA SER A 256 0.60 -10.13 5.86
C SER A 256 0.84 -8.99 6.85
N ARG A 257 1.96 -9.02 7.61
CA ARG A 257 2.26 -7.98 8.60
C ARG A 257 2.55 -6.63 7.96
N CYS A 258 3.06 -6.60 6.74
CA CYS A 258 3.50 -5.37 6.09
C CYS A 258 2.35 -4.40 5.80
N GLY A 259 1.13 -4.88 5.55
CA GLY A 259 -0.01 -4.05 5.16
C GLY A 259 -0.37 -2.97 6.16
N ALA A 260 -0.43 -3.34 7.43
CA ALA A 260 -0.78 -2.43 8.52
C ALA A 260 0.28 -1.36 8.81
N LEU A 261 1.46 -1.47 8.19
CA LEU A 261 2.59 -0.55 8.37
C LEU A 261 2.78 0.41 7.19
N MET A 262 1.97 0.26 6.13
CA MET A 262 2.16 1.05 4.91
C MET A 262 1.52 2.42 4.99
N LEU A 263 2.33 3.46 4.75
CA LEU A 263 1.83 4.82 4.54
C LEU A 263 1.02 4.90 3.23
N PRO A 264 0.06 5.79 3.15
CA PRO A 264 -0.31 6.84 4.11
C PRO A 264 -1.27 6.41 5.22
N TRP A 265 -1.81 5.19 5.19
CA TRP A 265 -2.82 4.70 6.13
C TRP A 265 -2.34 3.46 6.87
N THR A 266 -1.38 3.67 7.79
CA THR A 266 -1.03 2.63 8.76
C THR A 266 -2.19 2.33 9.70
N ALA A 267 -2.13 1.23 10.43
CA ALA A 267 -3.14 0.90 11.44
C ALA A 267 -3.36 2.05 12.43
N GLU A 268 -2.26 2.64 12.93
CA GLU A 268 -2.30 3.75 13.88
C GLU A 268 -2.92 5.01 13.28
N LEU A 269 -2.62 5.33 12.01
CA LEU A 269 -3.22 6.49 11.34
C LEU A 269 -4.70 6.30 11.07
N CYS A 270 -5.14 5.08 10.74
CA CYS A 270 -6.56 4.76 10.62
C CYS A 270 -7.29 4.93 11.95
N LEU A 271 -6.71 4.42 13.05
CA LEU A 271 -7.28 4.54 14.39
C LEU A 271 -7.33 6.00 14.87
N ASP A 272 -6.25 6.77 14.65
CA ASP A 272 -6.22 8.21 14.96
C ASP A 272 -7.34 8.97 14.24
N ARG A 273 -7.49 8.72 12.92
CA ARG A 273 -8.57 9.36 12.15
C ARG A 273 -9.96 8.94 12.61
N LEU A 274 -10.17 7.66 12.84
CA LEU A 274 -11.44 7.15 13.36
C LEU A 274 -11.79 7.78 14.70
N GLY A 275 -10.84 7.83 15.65
CA GLY A 275 -11.05 8.41 16.96
C GLY A 275 -11.35 9.91 16.88
N ARG A 276 -10.48 10.67 16.24
CA ARG A 276 -10.63 12.12 16.14
C ARG A 276 -11.87 12.56 15.38
N GLU A 277 -12.11 12.02 14.19
CA GLU A 277 -13.29 12.41 13.39
C GLU A 277 -14.62 11.93 14.01
N THR A 278 -14.59 10.96 14.94
CA THR A 278 -15.79 10.57 15.71
C THR A 278 -16.05 11.51 16.87
N LEU A 279 -15.01 12.00 17.55
CA LEU A 279 -15.12 12.81 18.76
C LEU A 279 -15.23 14.30 18.47
N TYR A 280 -14.66 14.79 17.36
CA TYR A 280 -14.62 16.22 17.03
C TYR A 280 -15.34 16.52 15.72
N GLU A 281 -15.98 17.68 15.67
CA GLU A 281 -16.45 18.25 14.40
C GLU A 281 -15.32 19.00 13.68
N ALA A 282 -15.52 19.32 12.40
CA ALA A 282 -14.51 19.99 11.59
C ALA A 282 -14.15 21.36 12.18
N GLY A 283 -12.89 21.52 12.60
CA GLY A 283 -12.36 22.76 13.21
C GLY A 283 -12.55 22.88 14.72
N GLU A 284 -13.14 21.86 15.36
CA GLU A 284 -13.27 21.81 16.81
C GLU A 284 -11.94 21.40 17.47
N THR A 285 -11.58 22.09 18.55
CA THR A 285 -10.42 21.83 19.41
C THR A 285 -10.82 22.04 20.87
N ASP A 286 -10.06 21.45 21.81
CA ASP A 286 -10.29 21.61 23.25
C ASP A 286 -9.55 22.83 23.84
N ASP A 287 -8.89 23.66 23.01
CA ASP A 287 -8.10 24.84 23.39
C ASP A 287 -8.92 26.13 23.37
#